data_6d669b6eaaf8107b164e85a7e0c15902
#
_entry.id   6d669b6eaaf8107b164e85a7e0c15902
#
_cell.length_a   1.000
_cell.length_b   1.000
_cell.length_c   1.000
_cell.angle_alpha   90.00
_cell.angle_beta   90.00
_cell.angle_gamma   90.00
#
_symmetry.space_group_name_H-M   'P 1'
#
loop_
_entity.id
_entity.type
_entity.pdbx_description
1 polymer ?
#
loop_
_entity_poly.entity_id
_entity_poly.type
_entity_poly.pdbx_seq_one_letter_code
_entity_poly.pdbx_strand_id
1 'polypeptide(L)'
;MNQIQPYDPVQLGAIFAQSGMFPDARNAAQCATKLAVGQGLGLTPYDAMAGLHVINGKVVLAANLMAAAIKRSGKYDYRAETTTEYCRITFVNLGTGEEIGTTEFSMEDAGRAGLGGANWKKFPKAMLFARAISAGYR
;
A
#
# COMPACT_ATOMS: atom_id res chain seq x y z
N MET A 1 -7.32 -15.19 14.35
CA MET A 1 -7.29 -14.09 13.39
C MET A 1 -8.47 -13.16 13.61
N ASN A 2 -8.21 -11.90 13.79
CA ASN A 2 -9.26 -10.93 14.03
C ASN A 2 -10.00 -10.62 12.74
N GLN A 3 -11.29 -10.84 12.76
CA GLN A 3 -12.15 -10.42 11.67
C GLN A 3 -12.71 -9.06 11.98
N ILE A 4 -12.72 -8.20 10.98
CA ILE A 4 -13.31 -6.87 11.09
C ILE A 4 -14.82 -7.02 10.95
N GLN A 5 -15.56 -6.35 11.83
CA GLN A 5 -17.01 -6.34 11.69
C GLN A 5 -17.40 -5.62 10.41
N PRO A 6 -18.36 -6.19 9.66
CA PRO A 6 -18.85 -5.50 8.47
C PRO A 6 -19.40 -4.12 8.81
N TYR A 7 -19.15 -3.16 7.94
CA TYR A 7 -19.67 -1.81 8.06
C TYR A 7 -20.34 -1.40 6.76
N ASP A 8 -21.19 -0.38 6.83
CA ASP A 8 -21.87 0.14 5.66
C ASP A 8 -21.01 1.23 5.01
N PRO A 9 -20.40 0.95 3.83
CA PRO A 9 -19.55 1.96 3.18
C PRO A 9 -20.31 3.23 2.82
N VAL A 10 -21.59 3.14 2.49
CA VAL A 10 -22.38 4.30 2.08
C VAL A 10 -22.58 5.23 3.28
N GLN A 11 -22.95 4.69 4.43
CA GLN A 11 -23.17 5.45 5.64
C GLN A 11 -21.89 6.10 6.14
N LEU A 12 -20.81 5.33 6.26
CA LEU A 12 -19.52 5.84 6.71
C LEU A 12 -18.90 6.79 5.69
N GLY A 13 -19.12 6.55 4.39
CA GLY A 13 -18.59 7.41 3.35
C GLY A 13 -19.06 8.84 3.47
N ALA A 14 -20.32 9.04 3.83
CA ALA A 14 -20.86 10.38 4.04
C ALA A 14 -20.14 11.10 5.20
N ILE A 15 -19.87 10.38 6.29
CA ILE A 15 -19.17 10.94 7.46
C ILE A 15 -17.73 11.32 7.11
N PHE A 16 -17.01 10.44 6.45
CA PHE A 16 -15.61 10.70 6.08
C PHE A 16 -15.51 11.85 5.08
N ALA A 17 -16.44 11.94 4.13
CA ALA A 17 -16.47 13.04 3.18
C ALA A 17 -16.64 14.38 3.88
N GLN A 18 -17.55 14.44 4.87
CA GLN A 18 -17.80 15.67 5.64
C GLN A 18 -16.61 16.05 6.52
N SER A 19 -15.78 15.09 6.90
CA SER A 19 -14.62 15.37 7.76
C SER A 19 -13.58 16.27 7.09
N GLY A 20 -13.49 16.22 5.76
CA GLY A 20 -12.49 16.97 5.01
C GLY A 20 -11.06 16.50 5.22
N MET A 21 -10.85 15.36 5.89
CA MET A 21 -9.52 14.86 6.23
C MET A 21 -8.83 14.12 5.10
N PHE A 22 -9.56 13.73 4.05
CA PHE A 22 -9.03 12.90 2.97
C PHE A 22 -9.17 13.62 1.63
N PRO A 23 -8.14 14.37 1.22
CA PRO A 23 -8.23 15.23 0.03
C PRO A 23 -8.40 14.48 -1.28
N ASP A 24 -8.04 13.18 -1.33
CA ASP A 24 -8.20 12.35 -2.53
C ASP A 24 -9.61 11.78 -2.68
N ALA A 25 -10.46 11.90 -1.65
CA ALA A 25 -11.83 11.39 -1.65
C ALA A 25 -12.75 12.41 -0.96
N ARG A 26 -13.22 13.38 -1.73
CA ARG A 26 -13.93 14.54 -1.18
C ARG A 26 -15.44 14.40 -1.09
N ASN A 27 -16.01 13.43 -1.82
CA ASN A 27 -17.45 13.23 -1.78
C ASN A 27 -17.79 11.84 -1.23
N ALA A 28 -19.06 11.67 -0.85
CA ALA A 28 -19.52 10.43 -0.22
C ALA A 28 -19.30 9.20 -1.11
N ALA A 29 -19.47 9.34 -2.42
CA ALA A 29 -19.32 8.23 -3.35
C ALA A 29 -17.85 7.75 -3.42
N GLN A 30 -16.90 8.68 -3.46
CA GLN A 30 -15.48 8.33 -3.47
C GLN A 30 -15.06 7.65 -2.17
N CYS A 31 -15.50 8.18 -1.03
CA CYS A 31 -15.24 7.58 0.27
C CYS A 31 -15.87 6.18 0.37
N ALA A 32 -17.12 6.02 -0.09
CA ALA A 32 -17.80 4.74 -0.08
C ALA A 32 -17.05 3.70 -0.93
N THR A 33 -16.50 4.11 -2.06
CA THR A 33 -15.72 3.22 -2.92
C THR A 33 -14.45 2.74 -2.22
N LYS A 34 -13.70 3.66 -1.60
CA LYS A 34 -12.51 3.29 -0.81
C LYS A 34 -12.87 2.34 0.32
N LEU A 35 -13.96 2.62 1.04
CA LEU A 35 -14.40 1.78 2.15
C LEU A 35 -14.83 0.38 1.68
N ALA A 36 -15.54 0.30 0.57
CA ALA A 36 -15.94 -0.99 0.01
C ALA A 36 -14.74 -1.85 -0.40
N VAL A 37 -13.77 -1.24 -1.08
CA VAL A 37 -12.53 -1.93 -1.45
C VAL A 37 -11.77 -2.36 -0.20
N GLY A 38 -11.65 -1.47 0.78
CA GLY A 38 -10.95 -1.77 2.03
C GLY A 38 -11.62 -2.88 2.82
N GLN A 39 -12.94 -2.91 2.86
CA GLN A 39 -13.68 -3.97 3.53
C GLN A 39 -13.39 -5.33 2.90
N GLY A 40 -13.36 -5.39 1.56
CA GLY A 40 -12.99 -6.60 0.85
C GLY A 40 -11.57 -7.06 1.12
N LEU A 41 -10.68 -6.15 1.49
CA LEU A 41 -9.29 -6.44 1.87
C LEU A 41 -9.11 -6.70 3.37
N GLY A 42 -10.18 -6.63 4.16
CA GLY A 42 -10.12 -6.82 5.60
C GLY A 42 -9.57 -5.61 6.37
N LEU A 43 -9.66 -4.43 5.80
CA LEU A 43 -9.18 -3.20 6.45
C LEU A 43 -10.27 -2.57 7.32
N THR A 44 -9.85 -1.93 8.43
CA THR A 44 -10.75 -1.10 9.21
C THR A 44 -11.17 0.12 8.38
N PRO A 45 -12.27 0.81 8.73
CA PRO A 45 -12.68 2.00 7.99
C PRO A 45 -11.59 3.05 7.89
N TYR A 46 -10.89 3.35 8.99
CA TYR A 46 -9.83 4.34 8.97
C TYR A 46 -8.65 3.89 8.09
N ASP A 47 -8.24 2.62 8.19
CA ASP A 47 -7.16 2.10 7.37
C ASP A 47 -7.50 2.13 5.89
N ALA A 48 -8.77 1.87 5.54
CA ALA A 48 -9.23 1.99 4.17
C ALA A 48 -9.11 3.44 3.68
N MET A 49 -9.52 4.40 4.49
CA MET A 49 -9.45 5.81 4.09
C MET A 49 -8.02 6.32 4.02
N ALA A 50 -7.20 5.96 4.99
CA ALA A 50 -5.81 6.46 5.08
C ALA A 50 -4.84 5.69 4.19
N GLY A 51 -5.08 4.40 3.97
CA GLY A 51 -4.14 3.53 3.27
C GLY A 51 -4.46 3.25 1.82
N LEU A 52 -5.69 3.51 1.38
CA LEU A 52 -6.05 3.45 -0.02
C LEU A 52 -6.06 4.88 -0.58
N HIS A 53 -5.60 5.03 -1.82
CA HIS A 53 -5.56 6.34 -2.47
C HIS A 53 -6.25 6.27 -3.81
N VAL A 54 -6.98 7.32 -4.15
CA VAL A 54 -7.60 7.45 -5.47
C VAL A 54 -6.63 8.26 -6.35
N ILE A 55 -6.03 7.59 -7.32
CA ILE A 55 -5.07 8.20 -8.24
C ILE A 55 -5.53 7.93 -9.67
N ASN A 56 -5.79 8.99 -10.42
CA ASN A 56 -6.27 8.90 -11.81
C ASN A 56 -7.50 7.99 -11.95
N GLY A 57 -8.45 8.12 -11.00
CA GLY A 57 -9.68 7.33 -11.02
C GLY A 57 -9.55 5.89 -10.57
N LYS A 58 -8.38 5.51 -10.05
CA LYS A 58 -8.14 4.14 -9.59
C LYS A 58 -7.82 4.12 -8.11
N VAL A 59 -8.28 3.09 -7.40
CA VAL A 59 -7.95 2.87 -6.00
C VAL A 59 -6.62 2.11 -5.93
N VAL A 60 -5.64 2.71 -5.24
CA VAL A 60 -4.29 2.17 -5.11
C VAL A 60 -3.97 1.93 -3.65
N LEU A 61 -3.41 0.77 -3.34
CA LEU A 61 -3.04 0.40 -1.98
C LEU A 61 -1.67 0.98 -1.62
N ALA A 62 -1.58 1.61 -0.45
CA ALA A 62 -0.29 2.14 0.03
C ALA A 62 0.70 1.00 0.29
N ALA A 63 1.99 1.29 0.11
CA ALA A 63 3.05 0.28 0.21
C ALA A 63 3.11 -0.40 1.58
N ASN A 64 2.92 0.35 2.65
CA ASN A 64 2.92 -0.22 4.00
C ASN A 64 1.77 -1.21 4.21
N LEU A 65 0.63 -1.00 3.56
CA LEU A 65 -0.48 -1.94 3.63
C LEU A 65 -0.23 -3.17 2.74
N MET A 66 0.45 -3.00 1.62
CA MET A 66 0.88 -4.14 0.79
C MET A 66 1.80 -5.06 1.59
N ALA A 67 2.78 -4.48 2.28
CA ALA A 67 3.70 -5.23 3.13
C ALA A 67 2.96 -5.95 4.25
N ALA A 68 2.04 -5.26 4.93
CA ALA A 68 1.24 -5.86 5.99
C ALA A 68 0.35 -6.99 5.47
N ALA A 69 -0.23 -6.84 4.27
CA ALA A 69 -1.08 -7.86 3.66
C ALA A 69 -0.29 -9.13 3.36
N ILE A 70 0.95 -9.01 2.86
CA ILE A 70 1.82 -10.15 2.61
C ILE A 70 2.07 -10.91 3.92
N LYS A 71 2.45 -10.23 4.97
CA LYS A 71 2.71 -10.86 6.28
C LYS A 71 1.45 -11.46 6.89
N ARG A 72 0.32 -10.79 6.75
CA ARG A 72 -0.96 -11.24 7.29
C ARG A 72 -1.50 -12.48 6.59
N SER A 73 -1.10 -12.70 5.34
CA SER A 73 -1.59 -13.84 4.56
C SER A 73 -1.25 -15.19 5.19
N GLY A 74 -0.16 -15.27 5.95
CA GLY A 74 0.34 -16.52 6.52
C GLY A 74 0.92 -17.48 5.49
N LYS A 75 0.82 -17.16 4.21
CA LYS A 75 1.34 -18.00 3.09
C LYS A 75 2.65 -17.49 2.54
N TYR A 76 2.86 -16.18 2.62
CA TYR A 76 4.01 -15.51 2.03
C TYR A 76 4.64 -14.58 3.04
N ASP A 77 5.92 -14.33 2.87
CA ASP A 77 6.65 -13.31 3.60
C ASP A 77 7.65 -12.68 2.65
N TYR A 78 8.34 -11.66 3.12
CA TYR A 78 9.37 -11.00 2.34
C TYR A 78 10.54 -10.65 3.25
N ARG A 79 11.72 -10.52 2.62
CA ARG A 79 12.92 -10.00 3.27
C ARG A 79 13.38 -8.80 2.48
N ALA A 80 13.63 -7.69 3.17
CA ALA A 80 14.05 -6.45 2.54
C ALA A 80 15.49 -6.13 2.89
N GLU A 81 16.29 -5.86 1.87
CA GLU A 81 17.62 -5.29 2.01
C GLU A 81 17.53 -3.86 1.50
N THR A 82 17.64 -2.89 2.41
CA THR A 82 17.42 -1.48 2.08
C THR A 82 18.65 -0.67 2.44
N THR A 83 19.17 0.05 1.44
CA THR A 83 20.24 1.02 1.61
C THR A 83 19.76 2.37 1.08
N THR A 84 20.60 3.40 1.17
CA THR A 84 20.25 4.70 0.57
C THR A 84 20.31 4.67 -0.96
N GLU A 85 20.86 3.62 -1.54
CA GLU A 85 21.05 3.47 -2.99
C GLU A 85 20.01 2.57 -3.64
N TYR A 86 19.55 1.53 -2.93
CA TYR A 86 18.60 0.57 -3.47
C TYR A 86 17.81 -0.12 -2.37
N CYS A 87 16.68 -0.72 -2.78
CA CYS A 87 15.93 -1.66 -1.96
C CYS A 87 15.72 -2.93 -2.78
N ARG A 88 16.11 -4.06 -2.21
CA ARG A 88 15.88 -5.38 -2.80
C ARG A 88 14.97 -6.17 -1.88
N ILE A 89 13.87 -6.68 -2.44
CA ILE A 89 12.91 -7.46 -1.68
C ILE A 89 12.84 -8.87 -2.27
N THR A 90 13.08 -9.86 -1.41
CA THR A 90 12.95 -11.27 -1.76
C THR A 90 11.67 -11.81 -1.15
N PHE A 91 10.80 -12.36 -1.99
CA PHE A 91 9.53 -12.93 -1.57
C PHE A 91 9.69 -14.43 -1.33
N VAL A 92 9.11 -14.92 -0.25
CA VAL A 92 9.28 -16.29 0.23
C VAL A 92 7.93 -16.96 0.40
N ASN A 93 7.84 -18.22 -0.01
CA ASN A 93 6.67 -19.06 0.28
C ASN A 93 6.90 -19.72 1.65
N LEU A 94 6.06 -19.39 2.63
CA LEU A 94 6.21 -19.90 3.99
C LEU A 94 5.99 -21.41 4.10
N GLY A 95 5.15 -21.98 3.22
CA GLY A 95 4.87 -23.40 3.26
C GLY A 95 6.05 -24.26 2.82
N THR A 96 6.84 -23.79 1.86
CA THR A 96 7.98 -24.54 1.30
C THR A 96 9.33 -23.97 1.72
N GLY A 97 9.38 -22.73 2.19
CA GLY A 97 10.62 -22.02 2.48
C GLY A 97 11.35 -21.53 1.23
N GLU A 98 10.77 -21.74 0.06
CA GLU A 98 11.42 -21.36 -1.21
C GLU A 98 11.25 -19.89 -1.53
N GLU A 99 12.28 -19.31 -2.14
CA GLU A 99 12.21 -17.96 -2.68
C GLU A 99 11.37 -18.00 -3.97
N ILE A 100 10.39 -17.11 -4.05
CA ILE A 100 9.50 -17.04 -5.21
C ILE A 100 10.06 -16.08 -6.25
N GLY A 101 10.67 -15.00 -5.82
CA GLY A 101 11.19 -13.98 -6.70
C GLY A 101 11.77 -12.82 -5.93
N THR A 102 12.47 -11.97 -6.65
CA THR A 102 13.13 -10.80 -6.08
C THR A 102 12.80 -9.58 -6.92
N THR A 103 12.47 -8.47 -6.26
CA THR A 103 12.33 -7.18 -6.91
C THR A 103 13.37 -6.22 -6.35
N GLU A 104 13.84 -5.31 -7.19
CA GLU A 104 14.83 -4.33 -6.79
C GLU A 104 14.50 -2.98 -7.43
N PHE A 105 14.65 -1.94 -6.66
CA PHE A 105 14.52 -0.57 -7.17
C PHE A 105 15.66 0.27 -6.61
N SER A 106 16.38 0.95 -7.49
CA SER A 106 17.56 1.72 -7.14
C SER A 106 17.32 3.22 -7.35
N MET A 107 18.21 4.04 -6.79
CA MET A 107 18.18 5.49 -7.06
C MET A 107 18.44 5.79 -8.54
N GLU A 108 19.20 4.95 -9.21
CA GLU A 108 19.38 5.05 -10.66
C GLU A 108 18.06 4.80 -11.39
N ASP A 109 17.29 3.81 -10.97
CA ASP A 109 15.97 3.54 -11.54
C ASP A 109 15.02 4.73 -11.30
N ALA A 110 15.10 5.33 -10.12
CA ALA A 110 14.30 6.51 -9.80
C ALA A 110 14.63 7.68 -10.73
N GLY A 111 15.91 7.88 -11.03
CA GLY A 111 16.35 8.91 -11.96
C GLY A 111 15.79 8.69 -13.35
N ARG A 112 15.83 7.45 -13.86
CA ARG A 112 15.26 7.10 -15.17
C ARG A 112 13.75 7.32 -15.22
N ALA A 113 13.06 7.07 -14.11
CA ALA A 113 11.62 7.25 -14.03
C ALA A 113 11.19 8.70 -13.79
N GLY A 114 12.14 9.64 -13.66
CA GLY A 114 11.84 11.03 -13.40
C GLY A 114 11.42 11.32 -11.96
N LEU A 115 11.78 10.46 -11.04
CA LEU A 115 11.44 10.60 -9.62
C LEU A 115 12.58 11.31 -8.90
N GLY A 116 12.32 12.47 -8.33
CA GLY A 116 13.39 13.25 -7.69
C GLY A 116 12.87 14.32 -6.76
N GLY A 117 11.62 14.18 -6.32
CA GLY A 117 11.00 15.15 -5.43
C GLY A 117 11.62 15.17 -4.04
N ALA A 118 11.12 16.08 -3.19
CA ALA A 118 11.65 16.30 -1.85
C ALA A 118 11.68 15.02 -1.00
N ASN A 119 10.67 14.16 -1.13
CA ASN A 119 10.61 12.92 -0.36
C ASN A 119 11.73 11.95 -0.71
N TRP A 120 12.14 11.91 -1.97
CA TRP A 120 13.24 11.05 -2.40
C TRP A 120 14.58 11.50 -1.80
N LYS A 121 14.73 12.80 -1.55
CA LYS A 121 15.93 13.35 -0.90
C LYS A 121 15.90 13.15 0.60
N LYS A 122 14.74 13.35 1.23
CA LYS A 122 14.61 13.26 2.69
C LYS A 122 14.48 11.82 3.19
N PHE A 123 13.77 10.98 2.45
CA PHE A 123 13.43 9.63 2.88
C PHE A 123 13.71 8.60 1.77
N PRO A 124 14.98 8.50 1.32
CA PRO A 124 15.30 7.62 0.18
C PRO A 124 14.95 6.15 0.46
N LYS A 125 15.23 5.65 1.65
CA LYS A 125 14.94 4.25 1.98
C LYS A 125 13.45 3.94 1.91
N ALA A 126 12.61 4.80 2.44
CA ALA A 126 11.16 4.62 2.42
C ALA A 126 10.61 4.64 1.00
N MET A 127 11.11 5.56 0.17
CA MET A 127 10.67 5.66 -1.22
C MET A 127 11.12 4.47 -2.06
N LEU A 128 12.35 4.00 -1.84
CA LEU A 128 12.86 2.79 -2.52
C LEU A 128 12.07 1.56 -2.12
N PHE A 129 11.77 1.41 -0.83
CA PHE A 129 10.96 0.30 -0.35
C PHE A 129 9.56 0.30 -0.98
N ALA A 130 8.92 1.46 -1.03
CA ALA A 130 7.58 1.60 -1.60
C ALA A 130 7.53 1.12 -3.05
N ARG A 131 8.53 1.46 -3.85
CA ARG A 131 8.62 1.02 -5.24
C ARG A 131 8.89 -0.47 -5.37
N ALA A 132 9.83 -0.98 -4.58
CA ALA A 132 10.21 -2.39 -4.64
C ALA A 132 9.07 -3.30 -4.22
N ILE A 133 8.38 -2.98 -3.12
CA ILE A 133 7.26 -3.80 -2.63
C ILE A 133 6.08 -3.76 -3.60
N SER A 134 5.80 -2.61 -4.19
CA SER A 134 4.71 -2.47 -5.18
C SER A 134 4.95 -3.34 -6.40
N ALA A 135 6.19 -3.39 -6.89
CA ALA A 135 6.52 -4.20 -8.05
C ALA A 135 6.30 -5.69 -7.78
N GLY A 136 6.64 -6.15 -6.58
CA GLY A 136 6.51 -7.56 -6.23
C GLY A 136 5.11 -7.97 -5.80
N TYR A 137 4.34 -7.03 -5.27
CA TYR A 137 2.98 -7.31 -4.80
C TYR A 137 2.02 -7.69 -5.93
N ARG A 138 2.24 -7.15 -7.10
CA ARG A 138 1.39 -7.37 -8.27
C ARG A 138 1.44 -8.79 -8.81
#